data_ed62b280daad2a11df70242703f9051d
#
_entry.id   ed62b280daad2a11df70242703f9051d
#
_cell.length_a   1.000
_cell.length_b   1.000
_cell.length_c   1.000
_cell.angle_alpha   90.00
_cell.angle_beta   90.00
_cell.angle_gamma   90.00
#
_symmetry.space_group_name_H-M   'P 1'
#
loop_
_entity.id
_entity.type
_entity.pdbx_description
1 polymer ?
#
loop_
_entity_poly.entity_id
_entity_poly.type
_entity_poly.pdbx_seq_one_letter_code
_entity_poly.pdbx_strand_id
1 'polypeptide(L)'
;MPFKGEEKQKEFLAKVQREEEENRAKLLAEKLGFHYLNLSFVPIEQDALIIISKELSETAKAAIINKEARLLQLVALNPNGKEVQLLIADLEKNGFIVKLFVVSENSLKKALSQYPLREEVKEITGMVKIAGDALIRFKKEAVNVKNLKETLENLFKAKASEIIEAILAGALINKASDVH
;
A
#
# COMPACT_ATOMS: atom_id res chain seq x y z
N MET A 1 -17.03 12.33 35.56
CA MET A 1 -17.32 13.19 34.38
C MET A 1 -16.20 14.19 34.26
N PRO A 2 -15.44 14.21 33.15
CA PRO A 2 -14.40 15.21 32.97
C PRO A 2 -15.04 16.60 32.87
N PHE A 3 -14.43 17.57 33.52
CA PHE A 3 -14.90 18.95 33.53
C PHE A 3 -14.86 19.53 32.09
N LYS A 4 -15.93 20.15 31.63
CA LYS A 4 -16.02 20.85 30.32
C LYS A 4 -14.87 21.85 30.04
N GLY A 5 -14.13 22.26 31.05
CA GLY A 5 -12.96 23.13 30.96
C GLY A 5 -11.70 22.42 30.44
N GLU A 6 -11.50 21.15 30.82
CA GLU A 6 -10.30 20.38 30.43
C GLU A 6 -10.34 19.97 28.93
N GLU A 7 -11.51 19.66 28.39
CA GLU A 7 -11.68 19.34 26.96
C GLU A 7 -11.37 20.57 26.09
N LYS A 8 -11.88 21.74 26.45
CA LYS A 8 -11.59 23.00 25.73
C LYS A 8 -10.11 23.37 25.78
N GLN A 9 -9.45 23.15 26.91
CA GLN A 9 -8.01 23.37 27.05
C GLN A 9 -7.20 22.43 26.17
N LYS A 10 -7.56 21.12 26.12
CA LYS A 10 -6.92 20.14 25.23
C LYS A 10 -7.09 20.47 23.77
N GLU A 11 -8.30 20.85 23.35
CA GLU A 11 -8.56 21.28 21.98
C GLU A 11 -7.75 22.54 21.59
N PHE A 12 -7.68 23.52 22.49
CA PHE A 12 -6.90 24.73 22.26
C PHE A 12 -5.41 24.42 22.12
N LEU A 13 -4.84 23.62 23.02
CA LEU A 13 -3.43 23.19 22.96
C LEU A 13 -3.13 22.40 21.69
N ALA A 14 -4.02 21.47 21.30
CA ALA A 14 -3.87 20.72 20.06
C ALA A 14 -3.93 21.61 18.83
N LYS A 15 -4.74 22.68 18.84
CA LYS A 15 -4.79 23.65 17.74
C LYS A 15 -3.49 24.45 17.65
N VAL A 16 -2.99 24.96 18.76
CA VAL A 16 -1.72 25.70 18.83
C VAL A 16 -0.56 24.84 18.35
N GLN A 17 -0.47 23.60 18.80
CA GLN A 17 0.56 22.66 18.35
C GLN A 17 0.51 22.40 16.83
N ARG A 18 -0.68 22.24 16.25
CA ARG A 18 -0.83 22.08 14.80
C ARG A 18 -0.36 23.33 14.04
N GLU A 19 -0.72 24.51 14.51
CA GLU A 19 -0.28 25.78 13.89
C GLU A 19 1.25 25.93 13.96
N GLU A 20 1.87 25.55 15.07
CA GLU A 20 3.33 25.57 15.20
C GLU A 20 4.02 24.57 14.27
N GLU A 21 3.49 23.34 14.13
CA GLU A 21 4.03 22.34 13.20
C GLU A 21 3.92 22.81 11.73
N GLU A 22 2.78 23.40 11.34
CA GLU A 22 2.60 23.94 10.00
C GLU A 22 3.60 25.10 9.74
N ASN A 23 3.79 26.00 10.71
CA ASN A 23 4.76 27.09 10.60
C ASN A 23 6.21 26.58 10.48
N ARG A 24 6.58 25.54 11.25
CA ARG A 24 7.91 24.90 11.13
C ARG A 24 8.11 24.29 9.75
N ALA A 25 7.11 23.57 9.23
CA ALA A 25 7.18 22.97 7.90
C ALA A 25 7.31 24.04 6.80
N LYS A 26 6.60 25.16 6.92
CA LYS A 26 6.69 26.28 6.01
C LYS A 26 8.08 26.91 6.01
N LEU A 27 8.65 27.20 7.19
CA LEU A 27 10.00 27.72 7.33
C LEU A 27 11.06 26.75 6.78
N LEU A 28 10.88 25.45 6.99
CA LEU A 28 11.77 24.44 6.43
C LEU A 28 11.71 24.44 4.90
N ALA A 29 10.52 24.51 4.32
CA ALA A 29 10.33 24.59 2.87
C ALA A 29 11.04 25.81 2.28
N GLU A 30 10.85 26.99 2.86
CA GLU A 30 11.49 28.23 2.46
C GLU A 30 13.02 28.11 2.53
N LYS A 31 13.55 27.60 3.64
CA LYS A 31 14.99 27.40 3.84
C LYS A 31 15.63 26.46 2.82
N LEU A 32 14.90 25.43 2.40
CA LEU A 32 15.40 24.42 1.47
C LEU A 32 15.06 24.73 0.00
N GLY A 33 14.31 25.81 -0.27
CA GLY A 33 13.91 26.20 -1.62
C GLY A 33 12.79 25.35 -2.22
N PHE A 34 12.00 24.66 -1.38
CA PHE A 34 10.85 23.88 -1.80
C PHE A 34 9.53 24.61 -1.52
N HIS A 35 8.47 24.18 -2.21
CA HIS A 35 7.13 24.67 -1.92
C HIS A 35 6.53 23.93 -0.73
N TYR A 36 5.94 24.69 0.20
CA TYR A 36 5.14 24.15 1.28
C TYR A 36 3.72 23.86 0.82
N LEU A 37 3.12 22.78 1.31
CA LEU A 37 1.73 22.39 1.04
C LEU A 37 1.03 21.98 2.32
N ASN A 38 -0.17 22.53 2.57
CA ASN A 38 -1.02 22.12 3.68
C ASN A 38 -2.12 21.19 3.17
N LEU A 39 -2.07 19.92 3.57
CA LEU A 39 -3.02 18.90 3.11
C LEU A 39 -4.42 19.04 3.75
N SER A 40 -4.63 19.99 4.68
CA SER A 40 -5.97 20.27 5.18
C SER A 40 -6.88 20.84 4.09
N PHE A 41 -6.31 21.52 3.10
CA PHE A 41 -7.01 22.23 2.03
C PHE A 41 -6.84 21.59 0.64
N VAL A 42 -6.08 20.50 0.55
CA VAL A 42 -5.79 19.83 -0.72
C VAL A 42 -6.42 18.44 -0.73
N PRO A 43 -7.13 18.07 -1.79
CA PRO A 43 -7.64 16.70 -1.94
C PRO A 43 -6.48 15.72 -2.09
N ILE A 44 -6.66 14.53 -1.54
CA ILE A 44 -5.71 13.42 -1.66
C ILE A 44 -6.39 12.33 -2.46
N GLU A 45 -5.79 11.95 -3.58
CA GLU A 45 -6.31 10.92 -4.47
C GLU A 45 -5.84 9.54 -3.99
N GLN A 46 -6.77 8.64 -3.73
CA GLN A 46 -6.45 7.29 -3.28
C GLN A 46 -5.64 6.50 -4.32
N ASP A 47 -5.96 6.69 -5.61
CA ASP A 47 -5.22 6.06 -6.71
C ASP A 47 -3.77 6.55 -6.81
N ALA A 48 -3.50 7.77 -6.37
CA ALA A 48 -2.14 8.30 -6.27
C ALA A 48 -1.38 7.70 -5.08
N LEU A 49 -2.04 7.57 -3.92
CA LEU A 49 -1.43 6.99 -2.72
C LEU A 49 -0.91 5.57 -2.97
N ILE A 50 -1.68 4.72 -3.66
CA ILE A 50 -1.33 3.31 -3.87
C ILE A 50 -0.20 3.07 -4.88
N ILE A 51 0.33 4.12 -5.55
CA ILE A 51 1.50 3.99 -6.44
C ILE A 51 2.72 3.51 -5.67
N ILE A 52 2.84 3.89 -4.40
CA ILE A 52 3.84 3.36 -3.48
C ILE A 52 3.14 2.66 -2.32
N SER A 53 3.79 1.68 -1.73
CA SER A 53 3.20 0.97 -0.59
C SER A 53 3.15 1.87 0.65
N LYS A 54 2.23 1.57 1.57
CA LYS A 54 2.10 2.32 2.83
C LYS A 54 3.38 2.24 3.66
N GLU A 55 4.01 1.06 3.70
CA GLU A 55 5.26 0.82 4.42
C GLU A 55 6.41 1.69 3.86
N LEU A 56 6.49 1.80 2.53
CA LEU A 56 7.47 2.66 1.89
C LEU A 56 7.21 4.14 2.18
N SER A 57 5.93 4.57 2.17
CA SER A 57 5.52 5.93 2.55
C SER A 57 5.86 6.26 4.00
N GLU A 58 5.64 5.33 4.92
CA GLU A 58 5.97 5.50 6.35
C GLU A 58 7.49 5.56 6.56
N THR A 59 8.26 4.72 5.87
CA THR A 59 9.73 4.69 5.96
C THR A 59 10.35 5.94 5.37
N ALA A 60 9.92 6.34 4.17
CA ALA A 60 10.41 7.56 3.51
C ALA A 60 9.83 8.85 4.12
N LYS A 61 8.80 8.75 4.98
CA LYS A 61 8.03 9.90 5.49
C LYS A 61 7.55 10.81 4.34
N ALA A 62 7.01 10.17 3.29
CA ALA A 62 6.55 10.81 2.08
C ALA A 62 5.32 10.10 1.53
N ALA A 63 4.48 10.79 0.77
CA ALA A 63 3.30 10.21 0.14
C ALA A 63 3.03 10.87 -1.23
N ILE A 64 2.50 10.11 -2.18
CA ILE A 64 2.05 10.66 -3.47
C ILE A 64 0.57 11.01 -3.29
N ILE A 65 0.23 12.28 -3.45
CA ILE A 65 -1.13 12.79 -3.16
C ILE A 65 -1.98 13.03 -4.40
N ASN A 66 -1.34 13.17 -5.56
CA ASN A 66 -2.02 13.42 -6.83
C ASN A 66 -1.20 12.84 -7.99
N LYS A 67 -1.91 12.40 -9.04
CA LYS A 67 -1.32 11.90 -10.29
C LYS A 67 -2.04 12.49 -11.49
N GLU A 68 -1.33 13.24 -12.30
CA GLU A 68 -1.80 13.77 -13.58
C GLU A 68 -0.96 13.19 -14.72
N ALA A 69 -1.48 12.19 -15.41
CA ALA A 69 -0.74 11.44 -16.42
C ALA A 69 0.61 10.89 -15.89
N ARG A 70 1.73 11.52 -16.26
CA ARG A 70 3.08 11.17 -15.75
C ARG A 70 3.58 12.06 -14.64
N LEU A 71 2.87 13.13 -14.30
CA LEU A 71 3.24 14.04 -13.23
C LEU A 71 2.70 13.52 -11.90
N LEU A 72 3.60 13.33 -10.94
CA LEU A 72 3.27 12.93 -9.56
C LEU A 72 3.53 14.10 -8.61
N GLN A 73 2.59 14.37 -7.73
CA GLN A 73 2.79 15.30 -6.62
C GLN A 73 3.19 14.49 -5.38
N LEU A 74 4.47 14.54 -5.04
CA LEU A 74 5.05 13.90 -3.87
C LEU A 74 5.15 14.91 -2.74
N VAL A 75 4.68 14.54 -1.56
CA VAL A 75 4.82 15.33 -0.33
C VAL A 75 5.77 14.60 0.62
N ALA A 76 6.63 15.34 1.33
CA ALA A 76 7.58 14.76 2.29
C ALA A 76 7.81 15.69 3.48
N LEU A 77 8.20 15.12 4.63
CA LEU A 77 8.63 15.90 5.80
C LEU A 77 10.02 16.51 5.56
N ASN A 78 10.92 15.74 4.94
CA ASN A 78 12.27 16.18 4.62
C ASN A 78 12.58 15.86 3.16
N PRO A 79 12.55 16.85 2.26
CA PRO A 79 12.78 16.63 0.85
C PRO A 79 14.20 16.13 0.52
N ASN A 80 15.18 16.41 1.37
CA ASN A 80 16.57 15.99 1.22
C ASN A 80 16.87 14.66 1.92
N GLY A 81 15.84 13.98 2.47
CA GLY A 81 15.99 12.67 3.08
C GLY A 81 16.48 11.63 2.06
N LYS A 82 17.39 10.75 2.46
CA LYS A 82 17.96 9.72 1.58
C LYS A 82 16.88 8.83 0.99
N GLU A 83 15.92 8.43 1.79
CA GLU A 83 14.80 7.58 1.40
C GLU A 83 13.89 8.27 0.39
N VAL A 84 13.64 9.59 0.56
CA VAL A 84 12.86 10.42 -0.37
C VAL A 84 13.58 10.53 -1.71
N GLN A 85 14.90 10.77 -1.70
CA GLN A 85 15.69 10.91 -2.93
C GLN A 85 15.75 9.56 -3.69
N LEU A 86 15.88 8.44 -2.99
CA LEU A 86 15.83 7.10 -3.60
C LEU A 86 14.45 6.83 -4.22
N LEU A 87 13.38 7.20 -3.52
CA LEU A 87 12.01 7.07 -4.02
C LEU A 87 11.80 7.90 -5.29
N ILE A 88 12.27 9.16 -5.31
CA ILE A 88 12.18 10.03 -6.49
C ILE A 88 12.93 9.40 -7.67
N ALA A 89 14.17 8.95 -7.46
CA ALA A 89 14.98 8.34 -8.50
C ALA A 89 14.32 7.08 -9.09
N ASP A 90 13.67 6.27 -8.26
CA ASP A 90 12.92 5.09 -8.72
C ASP A 90 11.68 5.47 -9.54
N LEU A 91 10.91 6.46 -9.09
CA LEU A 91 9.75 6.96 -9.82
C LEU A 91 10.15 7.58 -11.17
N GLU A 92 11.22 8.35 -11.22
CA GLU A 92 11.75 8.94 -12.47
C GLU A 92 12.26 7.88 -13.44
N LYS A 93 12.93 6.82 -12.93
CA LYS A 93 13.35 5.67 -13.73
C LYS A 93 12.17 4.94 -14.36
N ASN A 94 11.03 4.92 -13.69
CA ASN A 94 9.77 4.37 -14.20
C ASN A 94 9.01 5.33 -15.13
N GLY A 95 9.60 6.49 -15.49
CA GLY A 95 9.08 7.44 -16.46
C GLY A 95 8.08 8.46 -15.90
N PHE A 96 8.02 8.61 -14.60
CA PHE A 96 7.23 9.66 -13.95
C PHE A 96 8.05 10.95 -13.80
N ILE A 97 7.35 12.08 -13.72
CA ILE A 97 7.90 13.39 -13.36
C ILE A 97 7.43 13.69 -11.95
N VAL A 98 8.35 13.93 -11.02
CA VAL A 98 8.02 14.14 -9.62
C VAL A 98 8.10 15.61 -9.25
N LYS A 99 6.99 16.18 -8.76
CA LYS A 99 6.94 17.50 -8.15
C LYS A 99 6.88 17.35 -6.64
N LEU A 100 7.97 17.78 -5.97
CA LEU A 100 8.15 17.59 -4.53
C LEU A 100 7.69 18.81 -3.74
N PHE A 101 6.93 18.54 -2.66
CA PHE A 101 6.46 19.55 -1.70
C PHE A 101 6.83 19.16 -0.27
N VAL A 102 7.01 20.15 0.58
CA VAL A 102 7.18 19.94 2.02
C VAL A 102 5.84 20.07 2.72
N VAL A 103 5.58 19.15 3.65
CA VAL A 103 4.37 19.13 4.47
C VAL A 103 4.71 19.02 5.96
N SER A 104 3.75 19.36 6.81
CA SER A 104 3.84 19.10 8.25
C SER A 104 3.64 17.62 8.58
N GLU A 105 4.03 17.22 9.78
CA GLU A 105 3.79 15.87 10.28
C GLU A 105 2.30 15.52 10.33
N ASN A 106 1.44 16.46 10.75
CA ASN A 106 0.00 16.30 10.75
C ASN A 106 -0.56 16.10 9.33
N SER A 107 -0.10 16.87 8.37
CA SER A 107 -0.47 16.71 6.96
C SER A 107 -0.07 15.33 6.44
N LEU A 108 1.14 14.86 6.72
CA LEU A 108 1.57 13.53 6.31
C LEU A 108 0.74 12.43 6.99
N LYS A 109 0.48 12.53 8.29
CA LYS A 109 -0.40 11.58 9.01
C LYS A 109 -1.79 11.50 8.38
N LYS A 110 -2.34 12.66 7.95
CA LYS A 110 -3.62 12.70 7.23
C LYS A 110 -3.54 11.91 5.92
N ALA A 111 -2.48 12.08 5.13
CA ALA A 111 -2.27 11.31 3.90
C ALA A 111 -2.15 9.81 4.18
N LEU A 112 -1.33 9.42 5.15
CA LEU A 112 -1.15 8.02 5.53
C LEU A 112 -2.43 7.35 6.06
N SER A 113 -3.32 8.11 6.71
CA SER A 113 -4.60 7.60 7.19
C SER A 113 -5.61 7.35 6.07
N GLN A 114 -5.41 7.93 4.89
CA GLN A 114 -6.28 7.76 3.71
C GLN A 114 -5.83 6.62 2.79
N TYR A 115 -4.70 5.95 3.10
CA TYR A 115 -4.39 4.72 2.41
C TYR A 115 -5.57 3.77 2.56
N PRO A 116 -6.09 3.22 1.45
CA PRO A 116 -7.13 2.22 1.55
C PRO A 116 -6.62 1.12 2.48
N LEU A 117 -7.47 0.71 3.43
CA LEU A 117 -7.21 -0.50 4.18
C LEU A 117 -7.12 -1.59 3.11
N ARG A 118 -5.89 -1.92 2.70
CA ARG A 118 -5.67 -3.15 1.96
C ARG A 118 -6.09 -4.24 2.95
N GLU A 119 -7.29 -4.76 2.80
CA GLU A 119 -7.39 -6.22 2.93
C GLU A 119 -6.21 -6.71 2.11
N GLU A 120 -5.32 -7.50 2.72
CA GLU A 120 -4.21 -8.10 2.00
C GLU A 120 -4.77 -8.70 0.71
N VAL A 121 -4.79 -7.90 -0.35
CA VAL A 121 -4.88 -8.41 -1.70
C VAL A 121 -3.54 -9.09 -1.82
N LYS A 122 -3.50 -10.37 -1.43
CA LYS A 122 -2.43 -11.27 -1.83
C LYS A 122 -2.21 -10.95 -3.28
N GLU A 123 -1.05 -10.38 -3.57
CA GLU A 123 -0.67 -10.03 -4.94
C GLU A 123 -1.13 -11.18 -5.81
N ILE A 124 -2.09 -10.91 -6.70
CA ILE A 124 -2.35 -11.78 -7.82
C ILE A 124 -1.17 -11.53 -8.77
N THR A 125 0.03 -11.84 -8.29
CA THR A 125 1.09 -12.22 -9.19
C THR A 125 0.52 -13.42 -9.88
N GLY A 126 0.47 -13.44 -11.21
CA GLY A 126 -0.03 -14.60 -11.97
C GLY A 126 0.75 -15.89 -11.70
N MET A 127 1.46 -15.96 -10.58
CA MET A 127 2.08 -17.14 -9.98
C MET A 127 1.18 -17.66 -8.87
N VAL A 128 0.45 -18.72 -9.15
CA VAL A 128 -0.20 -19.54 -8.13
C VAL A 128 0.95 -20.24 -7.37
N LYS A 129 1.25 -19.74 -6.16
CA LYS A 129 2.18 -20.44 -5.25
C LYS A 129 1.44 -21.67 -4.73
N ILE A 130 1.66 -22.81 -5.34
CA ILE A 130 1.18 -24.08 -4.82
C ILE A 130 1.96 -24.32 -3.52
N ALA A 131 1.29 -24.26 -2.37
CA ALA A 131 1.91 -24.57 -1.10
C ALA A 131 2.43 -26.02 -1.16
N GLY A 132 3.68 -26.25 -0.77
CA GLY A 132 4.30 -27.59 -0.81
C GLY A 132 3.45 -28.65 -0.08
N ASP A 133 2.72 -28.23 0.95
CA ASP A 133 1.79 -29.07 1.70
C ASP A 133 0.55 -29.50 0.87
N ALA A 134 0.05 -28.65 -0.02
CA ALA A 134 -1.04 -28.98 -0.94
C ALA A 134 -0.60 -30.05 -1.94
N LEU A 135 0.62 -29.93 -2.48
CA LEU A 135 1.22 -30.92 -3.36
C LEU A 135 1.42 -32.27 -2.67
N ILE A 136 1.84 -32.26 -1.41
CA ILE A 136 2.06 -33.50 -0.61
C ILE A 136 0.71 -34.16 -0.28
N ARG A 137 -0.31 -33.39 0.10
CA ARG A 137 -1.68 -33.89 0.32
C ARG A 137 -2.26 -34.48 -0.94
N PHE A 138 -2.20 -33.75 -2.06
CA PHE A 138 -2.68 -34.22 -3.36
C PHE A 138 -1.96 -35.48 -3.82
N LYS A 139 -0.64 -35.58 -3.58
CA LYS A 139 0.15 -36.77 -3.92
C LYS A 139 -0.25 -37.99 -3.12
N LYS A 140 -0.74 -37.83 -1.89
CA LYS A 140 -1.27 -38.91 -1.03
C LYS A 140 -2.71 -39.32 -1.37
N GLU A 141 -3.54 -38.34 -1.77
CA GLU A 141 -4.97 -38.56 -1.99
C GLU A 141 -5.33 -38.88 -3.45
N ALA A 142 -4.56 -38.35 -4.42
CA ALA A 142 -4.80 -38.51 -5.85
C ALA A 142 -3.95 -39.65 -6.47
N VAL A 143 -3.94 -40.81 -5.86
CA VAL A 143 -3.20 -42.01 -6.38
C VAL A 143 -3.82 -42.56 -7.67
N ASN A 144 -5.06 -42.15 -8.03
CA ASN A 144 -5.77 -42.62 -9.21
C ASN A 144 -6.72 -41.56 -9.78
N VAL A 145 -6.94 -41.52 -11.07
CA VAL A 145 -7.86 -40.60 -11.78
C VAL A 145 -9.30 -40.64 -11.23
N LYS A 146 -9.73 -41.76 -10.67
CA LYS A 146 -11.04 -41.91 -10.00
C LYS A 146 -11.13 -41.11 -8.69
N ASN A 147 -10.05 -41.09 -7.90
CA ASN A 147 -9.99 -40.37 -6.63
C ASN A 147 -9.86 -38.85 -6.87
N LEU A 148 -9.28 -38.43 -8.01
CA LEU A 148 -9.19 -37.02 -8.41
C LEU A 148 -10.58 -36.40 -8.59
N LYS A 149 -11.54 -37.15 -9.18
CA LYS A 149 -12.91 -36.68 -9.39
C LYS A 149 -13.64 -36.44 -8.05
N GLU A 150 -13.54 -37.39 -7.13
CA GLU A 150 -14.15 -37.25 -5.79
C GLU A 150 -13.50 -36.11 -4.99
N THR A 151 -12.19 -35.95 -5.10
CA THR A 151 -11.46 -34.85 -4.44
C THR A 151 -11.88 -33.47 -5.01
N LEU A 152 -12.07 -33.38 -6.32
CA LEU A 152 -12.57 -32.17 -6.98
C LEU A 152 -14.03 -31.88 -6.61
N GLU A 153 -14.90 -32.85 -6.53
CA GLU A 153 -16.29 -32.70 -6.12
C GLU A 153 -16.42 -32.19 -4.66
N ASN A 154 -15.51 -32.60 -3.78
CA ASN A 154 -15.44 -32.08 -2.40
C ASN A 154 -14.90 -30.66 -2.32
N LEU A 155 -14.10 -30.21 -3.30
CA LEU A 155 -13.55 -28.86 -3.38
C LEU A 155 -14.56 -27.82 -3.89
N PHE A 156 -15.72 -28.21 -4.43
CA PHE A 156 -16.78 -27.27 -4.84
C PHE A 156 -17.32 -26.39 -3.69
N LYS A 157 -17.01 -26.75 -2.45
CA LYS A 157 -17.32 -25.96 -1.26
C LYS A 157 -16.14 -25.06 -0.81
N ALA A 158 -15.00 -25.18 -1.47
CA ALA A 158 -13.78 -24.48 -1.13
C ALA A 158 -13.69 -23.11 -1.85
N LYS A 159 -12.76 -22.27 -1.43
CA LYS A 159 -12.50 -21.00 -2.09
C LYS A 159 -11.93 -21.25 -3.51
N ALA A 160 -12.25 -20.35 -4.45
CA ALA A 160 -11.80 -20.48 -5.85
C ALA A 160 -10.28 -20.68 -6.00
N SER A 161 -9.47 -20.07 -5.11
CA SER A 161 -8.01 -20.26 -5.08
C SER A 161 -7.60 -21.70 -4.77
N GLU A 162 -8.30 -22.38 -3.86
CA GLU A 162 -8.04 -23.76 -3.47
C GLU A 162 -8.40 -24.75 -4.60
N ILE A 163 -9.45 -24.42 -5.35
CA ILE A 163 -9.85 -25.20 -6.54
C ILE A 163 -8.77 -25.10 -7.63
N ILE A 164 -8.26 -23.88 -7.90
CA ILE A 164 -7.20 -23.65 -8.89
C ILE A 164 -5.91 -24.36 -8.46
N GLU A 165 -5.52 -24.27 -7.18
CA GLU A 165 -4.36 -24.99 -6.64
C GLU A 165 -4.48 -26.51 -6.84
N ALA A 166 -5.66 -27.07 -6.58
CA ALA A 166 -5.92 -28.49 -6.75
C ALA A 166 -5.83 -28.93 -8.22
N ILE A 167 -6.40 -28.15 -9.14
CA ILE A 167 -6.35 -28.43 -10.59
C ILE A 167 -4.90 -28.39 -11.08
N LEU A 168 -4.13 -27.36 -10.71
CA LEU A 168 -2.74 -27.21 -11.12
C LEU A 168 -1.84 -28.29 -10.51
N ALA A 169 -2.05 -28.63 -9.23
CA ALA A 169 -1.34 -29.73 -8.58
C ALA A 169 -1.63 -31.08 -9.26
N GLY A 170 -2.89 -31.34 -9.59
CA GLY A 170 -3.30 -32.53 -10.32
C GLY A 170 -2.67 -32.63 -11.72
N ALA A 171 -2.61 -31.51 -12.46
CA ALA A 171 -1.97 -31.44 -13.76
C ALA A 171 -0.46 -31.74 -13.66
N LEU A 172 0.26 -31.15 -12.68
CA LEU A 172 1.66 -31.37 -12.46
C LEU A 172 1.98 -32.82 -12.10
N ILE A 173 1.18 -33.45 -11.22
CA ILE A 173 1.37 -34.85 -10.81
C ILE A 173 1.18 -35.79 -12.01
N ASN A 174 0.19 -35.51 -12.86
CA ASN A 174 -0.13 -36.33 -14.04
C ASN A 174 0.72 -35.95 -15.28
N LYS A 175 1.67 -35.02 -15.16
CA LYS A 175 2.51 -34.51 -16.25
C LYS A 175 1.68 -34.03 -17.46
N ALA A 176 0.53 -33.40 -17.17
CA ALA A 176 -0.30 -32.83 -18.22
C ALA A 176 0.41 -31.64 -18.87
N SER A 177 0.38 -31.58 -20.21
CA SER A 177 0.94 -30.43 -20.96
C SER A 177 0.01 -29.21 -20.92
N ASP A 178 -1.30 -29.47 -20.82
CA ASP A 178 -2.33 -28.45 -20.89
C ASP A 178 -3.46 -28.73 -19.88
N VAL A 179 -4.10 -27.67 -19.41
CA VAL A 179 -5.25 -27.72 -18.52
C VAL A 179 -6.36 -26.87 -19.12
N HIS A 180 -7.43 -27.49 -19.51
CA HIS A 180 -8.62 -26.85 -20.08
C HIS A 180 -9.80 -26.87 -19.13
#